data_3fbd7e1cd1a9b7943f577d0f0f328448
#
_entry.id   3fbd7e1cd1a9b7943f577d0f0f328448
#
_cell.length_a   1.000
_cell.length_b   1.000
_cell.length_c   1.000
_cell.angle_alpha   90.00
_cell.angle_beta   90.00
_cell.angle_gamma   90.00
#
_symmetry.space_group_name_H-M   'P 1'
#
loop_
_entity.id
_entity.type
_entity.pdbx_description
1 polymer ?
#
loop_
_entity_poly.entity_id
_entity_poly.type
_entity_poly.pdbx_seq_one_letter_code
_entity_poly.pdbx_strand_id
1 'polypeptide(L)'
;MLGQWLDWTLDEESPSPRIGCFPSGTYHLHGPGILELTPNTARPGAHACIFSAAIHGNETAPVELVGDWLSTLEANTLSLGAPVLVILGNIPALKAQKRFITTNLNRLFKRELDEQGSEPDRARELMEAVDTFFARHHALPKLHYDLHTAIRGSLYTRFVVEPYALSATKVEQWQWLAAADMQAVLHQHQHSWTFSHYSKHYHHAQAFTFELGRVAPFGENDMAALAPMLTLLSALSAGEEPPQKPSETMAFFKVKHELMRQAEAFSLCFDDDVPNFSRFEPGTCLAKDGVAGDFVVEETPLHVVFPNAHVEIGARAALLVAPYQPA
;
A
#
# COMPACT_ATOMS: atom_id res chain seq x y z
N MET A 1 -10.37 22.89 6.64
CA MET A 1 -11.40 21.87 6.32
C MET A 1 -10.76 20.57 5.85
N LEU A 2 -10.02 20.55 4.72
CA LEU A 2 -9.29 19.33 4.32
C LEU A 2 -8.25 18.91 5.35
N GLY A 3 -7.53 19.85 5.95
CA GLY A 3 -6.61 19.58 7.05
C GLY A 3 -7.26 19.04 8.33
N GLN A 4 -8.58 19.18 8.49
CA GLN A 4 -9.34 18.62 9.62
C GLN A 4 -10.01 17.28 9.27
N TRP A 5 -9.85 16.77 8.05
CA TRP A 5 -10.51 15.54 7.62
C TRP A 5 -10.13 14.32 8.46
N LEU A 6 -8.87 14.25 8.90
CA LEU A 6 -8.42 13.20 9.80
C LEU A 6 -9.14 13.28 11.15
N ASP A 7 -9.22 14.47 11.75
CA ASP A 7 -9.91 14.68 13.03
C ASP A 7 -11.39 14.27 12.91
N TRP A 8 -12.08 14.73 11.87
CA TRP A 8 -13.48 14.34 11.63
C TRP A 8 -13.65 12.83 11.43
N THR A 9 -12.69 12.19 10.76
CA THR A 9 -12.71 10.74 10.55
C THR A 9 -12.53 9.99 11.87
N LEU A 10 -11.69 10.50 12.76
CA LEU A 10 -11.40 9.87 14.04
C LEU A 10 -12.46 10.16 15.10
N ASP A 11 -13.10 11.33 15.09
CA ASP A 11 -14.06 11.74 16.13
C ASP A 11 -15.46 11.16 15.95
N GLU A 12 -15.70 10.37 14.89
CA GLU A 12 -17.02 9.81 14.55
C GLU A 12 -18.13 10.87 14.39
N GLU A 13 -17.83 12.14 14.64
CA GLU A 13 -18.67 13.27 14.35
C GLU A 13 -18.71 13.49 12.85
N SER A 14 -19.56 12.73 12.23
CA SER A 14 -19.74 12.85 10.81
C SER A 14 -20.49 14.12 10.47
N PRO A 15 -19.82 15.24 10.08
CA PRO A 15 -20.53 16.41 9.64
C PRO A 15 -21.38 16.07 8.41
N SER A 16 -22.58 16.60 8.32
CA SER A 16 -23.50 16.42 7.19
C SER A 16 -23.95 17.80 6.69
N PRO A 17 -24.07 18.05 5.42
CA PRO A 17 -23.57 17.28 4.28
C PRO A 17 -22.09 17.55 4.08
N ARG A 18 -21.43 16.64 3.35
CA ARG A 18 -19.99 16.58 3.28
C ARG A 18 -19.50 16.93 1.90
N ILE A 19 -20.14 17.90 1.30
CA ILE A 19 -19.73 18.47 0.02
C ILE A 19 -19.32 19.91 0.29
N GLY A 20 -18.16 20.28 -0.20
CA GLY A 20 -17.66 21.64 -0.09
C GLY A 20 -16.65 21.96 -1.18
N CYS A 21 -16.13 23.19 -1.13
CA CYS A 21 -15.19 23.71 -2.12
C CYS A 21 -13.88 24.08 -1.44
N PHE A 22 -12.81 23.99 -2.22
CA PHE A 22 -11.49 24.56 -1.92
C PHE A 22 -10.98 25.26 -3.20
N PRO A 23 -9.88 26.02 -3.17
CA PRO A 23 -9.54 26.92 -4.29
C PRO A 23 -9.47 26.27 -5.67
N SER A 24 -8.98 25.02 -5.77
CA SER A 24 -8.79 24.33 -7.05
C SER A 24 -9.81 23.22 -7.34
N GLY A 25 -10.82 23.01 -6.46
CA GLY A 25 -11.77 21.91 -6.65
C GLY A 25 -12.89 21.85 -5.64
N THR A 26 -13.60 20.73 -5.67
CA THR A 26 -14.64 20.37 -4.71
C THR A 26 -14.25 19.08 -4.01
N TYR A 27 -14.75 18.87 -2.79
CA TYR A 27 -14.62 17.62 -2.09
C TYR A 27 -15.98 17.02 -1.76
N HIS A 28 -16.02 15.70 -1.69
CA HIS A 28 -17.17 14.93 -1.25
C HIS A 28 -16.72 13.84 -0.26
N LEU A 29 -17.24 13.88 0.97
CA LEU A 29 -17.08 12.83 1.97
C LEU A 29 -18.18 11.78 1.78
N HIS A 30 -17.85 10.64 1.20
CA HIS A 30 -18.80 9.56 0.98
C HIS A 30 -19.12 8.79 2.26
N GLY A 31 -18.18 8.72 3.17
CA GLY A 31 -18.29 8.07 4.47
C GLY A 31 -17.04 8.31 5.32
N PRO A 32 -16.96 7.74 6.53
CA PRO A 32 -15.77 7.85 7.37
C PRO A 32 -14.52 7.37 6.62
N GLY A 33 -13.52 8.25 6.50
CA GLY A 33 -12.26 7.95 5.81
C GLY A 33 -12.37 7.75 4.29
N ILE A 34 -13.46 8.18 3.62
CA ILE A 34 -13.62 8.09 2.16
C ILE A 34 -13.90 9.50 1.62
N LEU A 35 -12.87 10.13 1.05
CA LEU A 35 -12.88 11.50 0.56
C LEU A 35 -12.60 11.53 -0.94
N GLU A 36 -13.53 12.02 -1.75
CA GLU A 36 -13.33 12.26 -3.18
C GLU A 36 -13.06 13.74 -3.42
N LEU A 37 -12.01 14.02 -4.20
CA LEU A 37 -11.64 15.36 -4.66
C LEU A 37 -11.84 15.43 -6.18
N THR A 38 -12.58 16.45 -6.62
CA THR A 38 -12.83 16.72 -8.04
C THR A 38 -12.24 18.06 -8.41
N PRO A 39 -11.35 18.15 -9.40
CA PRO A 39 -10.76 19.43 -9.82
C PRO A 39 -11.79 20.32 -10.52
N ASN A 40 -11.66 21.64 -10.37
CA ASN A 40 -12.46 22.60 -11.14
C ASN A 40 -12.25 22.43 -12.66
N THR A 41 -11.04 22.02 -13.05
CA THR A 41 -10.71 21.72 -14.45
C THR A 41 -9.67 20.58 -14.44
N ALA A 42 -10.03 19.45 -15.02
CA ALA A 42 -9.09 18.34 -15.19
C ALA A 42 -8.05 18.68 -16.26
N ARG A 43 -6.76 18.35 -16.00
CA ARG A 43 -5.68 18.53 -16.97
C ARG A 43 -5.64 17.36 -17.97
N PRO A 44 -5.13 17.56 -19.20
CA PRO A 44 -5.09 16.51 -20.23
C PRO A 44 -4.31 15.25 -19.82
N GLY A 45 -3.28 15.37 -18.98
CA GLY A 45 -2.49 14.25 -18.46
C GLY A 45 -3.02 13.63 -17.16
N ALA A 46 -4.21 14.03 -16.71
CA ALA A 46 -4.77 13.55 -15.44
C ALA A 46 -5.00 12.04 -15.43
N HIS A 47 -4.76 11.44 -14.27
CA HIS A 47 -5.12 10.07 -13.94
C HIS A 47 -6.29 10.08 -12.93
N ALA A 48 -7.09 9.02 -12.92
CA ALA A 48 -7.99 8.76 -11.80
C ALA A 48 -7.14 8.12 -10.68
N CYS A 49 -6.80 8.91 -9.65
CA CYS A 49 -5.87 8.51 -8.60
C CYS A 49 -6.61 8.05 -7.36
N ILE A 50 -6.20 6.93 -6.79
CA ILE A 50 -6.57 6.50 -5.43
C ILE A 50 -5.31 6.53 -4.57
N PHE A 51 -5.38 7.25 -3.44
CA PHE A 51 -4.36 7.25 -2.39
C PHE A 51 -4.99 6.69 -1.13
N SER A 52 -4.55 5.50 -0.70
CA SER A 52 -5.04 4.85 0.50
C SER A 52 -3.96 4.74 1.57
N ALA A 53 -4.39 4.83 2.82
CA ALA A 53 -3.55 4.69 4.02
C ALA A 53 -4.37 4.02 5.13
N ALA A 54 -3.73 3.70 6.24
CA ALA A 54 -4.37 3.11 7.41
C ALA A 54 -5.19 1.82 7.12
N ILE A 55 -4.82 1.04 6.10
CA ILE A 55 -5.32 -0.34 5.95
C ILE A 55 -4.89 -1.17 7.18
N HIS A 56 -3.70 -0.88 7.70
CA HIS A 56 -3.28 -1.28 9.03
C HIS A 56 -3.23 -0.03 9.93
N GLY A 57 -3.95 -0.07 11.06
CA GLY A 57 -4.17 1.13 11.87
C GLY A 57 -2.97 1.62 12.66
N ASN A 58 -1.92 0.81 12.84
CA ASN A 58 -0.69 1.23 13.50
C ASN A 58 0.36 1.82 12.55
N GLU A 59 0.03 2.00 11.27
CA GLU A 59 0.92 2.52 10.24
C GLU A 59 0.61 4.01 10.00
N THR A 60 1.21 4.90 10.80
CA THR A 60 0.81 6.31 10.91
C THR A 60 1.48 7.24 9.90
N ALA A 61 2.71 6.97 9.45
CA ALA A 61 3.42 7.82 8.50
C ALA A 61 2.64 8.08 7.19
N PRO A 62 1.98 7.07 6.59
CA PRO A 62 1.12 7.29 5.43
C PRO A 62 -0.07 8.23 5.70
N VAL A 63 -0.62 8.20 6.92
CA VAL A 63 -1.74 9.06 7.33
C VAL A 63 -1.27 10.50 7.45
N GLU A 64 -0.11 10.73 8.09
CA GLU A 64 0.52 12.04 8.18
C GLU A 64 0.86 12.60 6.79
N LEU A 65 1.44 11.77 5.91
CA LEU A 65 1.77 12.15 4.54
C LEU A 65 0.54 12.63 3.75
N VAL A 66 -0.56 11.90 3.86
CA VAL A 66 -1.84 12.28 3.22
C VAL A 66 -2.39 13.57 3.84
N GLY A 67 -2.29 13.74 5.16
CA GLY A 67 -2.68 14.97 5.86
C GLY A 67 -1.88 16.19 5.39
N ASP A 68 -0.56 16.06 5.27
CA ASP A 68 0.33 17.11 4.76
C ASP A 68 -0.04 17.48 3.32
N TRP A 69 -0.26 16.48 2.47
CA TRP A 69 -0.68 16.69 1.08
C TRP A 69 -2.05 17.43 1.01
N LEU A 70 -3.06 17.02 1.79
CA LEU A 70 -4.37 17.70 1.83
C LEU A 70 -4.23 19.15 2.30
N SER A 71 -3.33 19.42 3.23
CA SER A 71 -3.06 20.77 3.74
C SER A 71 -2.50 21.69 2.64
N THR A 72 -1.70 21.17 1.70
CA THR A 72 -1.19 21.94 0.56
C THR A 72 -2.29 22.37 -0.41
N LEU A 73 -3.31 21.52 -0.62
CA LEU A 73 -4.48 21.83 -1.44
C LEU A 73 -5.35 22.91 -0.78
N GLU A 74 -5.58 22.81 0.53
CA GLU A 74 -6.35 23.81 1.29
C GLU A 74 -5.65 25.17 1.33
N ALA A 75 -4.33 25.18 1.55
CA ALA A 75 -3.50 26.37 1.55
C ALA A 75 -3.32 27.00 0.15
N ASN A 76 -3.82 26.34 -0.90
CA ASN A 76 -3.65 26.74 -2.30
C ASN A 76 -2.19 26.85 -2.75
N THR A 77 -1.30 26.10 -2.10
CA THR A 77 0.09 25.95 -2.53
C THR A 77 0.26 24.84 -3.58
N LEU A 78 -0.75 23.96 -3.69
CA LEU A 78 -0.93 22.97 -4.73
C LEU A 78 -2.32 23.12 -5.35
N SER A 79 -2.41 23.04 -6.67
CA SER A 79 -3.69 23.07 -7.40
C SER A 79 -4.08 21.66 -7.84
N LEU A 80 -5.30 21.24 -7.52
CA LEU A 80 -5.85 19.99 -8.01
C LEU A 80 -6.10 20.05 -9.52
N GLY A 81 -5.63 19.07 -10.28
CA GLY A 81 -5.83 18.96 -11.73
C GLY A 81 -6.26 17.55 -12.17
N ALA A 82 -6.36 16.62 -11.24
CA ALA A 82 -6.82 15.24 -11.45
C ALA A 82 -7.85 14.84 -10.40
N PRO A 83 -8.83 13.97 -10.70
CA PRO A 83 -9.72 13.41 -9.68
C PRO A 83 -8.93 12.47 -8.74
N VAL A 84 -9.15 12.62 -7.44
CA VAL A 84 -8.47 11.82 -6.41
C VAL A 84 -9.48 11.26 -5.42
N LEU A 85 -9.43 9.96 -5.17
CA LEU A 85 -10.12 9.30 -4.05
C LEU A 85 -9.10 9.03 -2.94
N VAL A 86 -9.32 9.59 -1.77
CA VAL A 86 -8.47 9.39 -0.59
C VAL A 86 -9.18 8.45 0.37
N ILE A 87 -8.48 7.42 0.84
CA ILE A 87 -9.06 6.41 1.70
C ILE A 87 -8.20 6.23 2.97
N LEU A 88 -8.84 6.29 4.15
CA LEU A 88 -8.33 5.72 5.39
C LEU A 88 -9.08 4.41 5.66
N GLY A 89 -8.36 3.28 5.62
CA GLY A 89 -8.98 1.96 5.57
C GLY A 89 -9.64 1.53 6.87
N ASN A 90 -8.85 1.15 7.87
CA ASN A 90 -9.30 0.55 9.12
C ASN A 90 -9.32 1.57 10.26
N ILE A 91 -10.36 2.40 10.31
CA ILE A 91 -10.49 3.49 11.29
C ILE A 91 -10.51 2.96 12.73
N PRO A 92 -11.26 1.90 13.09
CA PRO A 92 -11.21 1.35 14.44
C PRO A 92 -9.81 0.89 14.85
N ALA A 93 -9.06 0.27 13.94
CA ALA A 93 -7.69 -0.14 14.20
C ALA A 93 -6.74 1.06 14.34
N LEU A 94 -6.92 2.12 13.54
CA LEU A 94 -6.18 3.38 13.62
C LEU A 94 -6.39 4.05 14.98
N LYS A 95 -7.62 4.16 15.45
CA LYS A 95 -7.97 4.68 16.79
C LYS A 95 -7.35 3.86 17.91
N ALA A 96 -7.35 2.54 17.76
CA ALA A 96 -6.77 1.62 18.73
C ALA A 96 -5.24 1.47 18.61
N GLN A 97 -4.60 2.10 17.62
CA GLN A 97 -3.18 1.95 17.30
C GLN A 97 -2.77 0.47 17.13
N LYS A 98 -3.64 -0.32 16.54
CA LYS A 98 -3.44 -1.74 16.26
C LYS A 98 -3.33 -1.99 14.78
N ARG A 99 -2.68 -3.08 14.40
CA ARG A 99 -2.59 -3.47 13.00
C ARG A 99 -3.98 -3.74 12.40
N PHE A 100 -4.81 -4.49 13.11
CA PHE A 100 -6.23 -4.75 12.83
C PHE A 100 -6.96 -5.09 14.14
N ILE A 101 -8.28 -5.16 14.12
CA ILE A 101 -9.08 -5.48 15.32
C ILE A 101 -9.29 -6.99 15.44
N THR A 102 -9.88 -7.62 14.44
CA THR A 102 -10.18 -9.06 14.41
C THR A 102 -9.57 -9.75 13.20
N THR A 103 -9.69 -9.14 12.02
CA THR A 103 -9.26 -9.75 10.76
C THR A 103 -8.40 -8.78 9.97
N ASN A 104 -7.30 -9.27 9.39
CA ASN A 104 -6.43 -8.43 8.58
C ASN A 104 -7.15 -7.93 7.32
N LEU A 105 -7.56 -6.65 7.35
CA LEU A 105 -8.27 -6.00 6.25
C LEU A 105 -7.55 -6.18 4.90
N ASN A 106 -6.21 -6.16 4.90
CA ASN A 106 -5.40 -6.31 3.67
C ASN A 106 -5.31 -7.76 3.16
N ARG A 107 -6.32 -8.60 3.44
CA ARG A 107 -6.52 -9.94 2.89
C ARG A 107 -7.95 -10.17 2.39
N LEU A 108 -8.79 -9.14 2.47
CA LEU A 108 -10.23 -9.23 2.27
C LEU A 108 -10.73 -8.62 0.95
N PHE A 109 -9.84 -8.04 0.14
CA PHE A 109 -10.23 -7.32 -1.07
C PHE A 109 -10.42 -8.25 -2.28
N LYS A 110 -11.50 -9.05 -2.21
CA LYS A 110 -11.98 -9.95 -3.27
C LYS A 110 -13.49 -9.84 -3.40
N ARG A 111 -14.03 -9.90 -4.61
CA ARG A 111 -15.48 -9.73 -4.85
C ARG A 111 -16.31 -10.83 -4.18
N GLU A 112 -15.77 -12.05 -4.17
CA GLU A 112 -16.38 -13.23 -3.53
C GLU A 112 -15.99 -13.31 -2.03
N LEU A 113 -16.25 -12.22 -1.29
CA LEU A 113 -15.96 -12.13 0.14
C LEU A 113 -17.16 -12.64 0.96
N ASP A 114 -17.03 -13.84 1.52
CA ASP A 114 -18.09 -14.49 2.32
C ASP A 114 -17.96 -14.23 3.84
N GLU A 115 -16.80 -13.78 4.28
CA GLU A 115 -16.49 -13.50 5.68
C GLU A 115 -17.39 -12.39 6.23
N GLN A 116 -17.79 -12.51 7.50
CA GLN A 116 -18.63 -11.55 8.22
C GLN A 116 -17.82 -10.83 9.31
N GLY A 117 -18.20 -9.61 9.65
CA GLY A 117 -17.57 -8.81 10.70
C GLY A 117 -17.20 -7.40 10.24
N SER A 118 -16.66 -6.62 11.16
CA SER A 118 -16.37 -5.19 10.91
C SER A 118 -15.36 -4.96 9.79
N GLU A 119 -14.26 -5.70 9.77
CA GLU A 119 -13.27 -5.57 8.70
C GLU A 119 -13.76 -6.12 7.34
N PRO A 120 -14.44 -7.28 7.25
CA PRO A 120 -15.10 -7.70 6.01
C PRO A 120 -16.14 -6.71 5.49
N ASP A 121 -16.97 -6.11 6.35
CA ASP A 121 -17.96 -5.09 5.95
C ASP A 121 -17.25 -3.84 5.44
N ARG A 122 -16.18 -3.41 6.13
CA ARG A 122 -15.34 -2.30 5.68
C ARG A 122 -14.66 -2.59 4.33
N ALA A 123 -14.18 -3.81 4.11
CA ALA A 123 -13.61 -4.20 2.81
C ALA A 123 -14.63 -4.05 1.67
N ARG A 124 -15.89 -4.45 1.89
CA ARG A 124 -16.98 -4.28 0.89
C ARG A 124 -17.23 -2.81 0.59
N GLU A 125 -17.33 -1.97 1.65
CA GLU A 125 -17.52 -0.53 1.51
C GLU A 125 -16.38 0.12 0.70
N LEU A 126 -15.14 -0.23 0.99
CA LEU A 126 -13.98 0.30 0.28
C LEU A 126 -13.91 -0.19 -1.18
N MET A 127 -14.24 -1.45 -1.45
CA MET A 127 -14.33 -1.98 -2.82
C MET A 127 -15.40 -1.24 -3.62
N GLU A 128 -16.59 -0.99 -3.03
CA GLU A 128 -17.66 -0.22 -3.67
C GLU A 128 -17.23 1.22 -3.98
N ALA A 129 -16.50 1.87 -3.08
CA ALA A 129 -15.96 3.21 -3.31
C ALA A 129 -14.97 3.23 -4.49
N VAL A 130 -14.07 2.24 -4.57
CA VAL A 130 -13.13 2.08 -5.69
C VAL A 130 -13.87 1.83 -7.00
N ASP A 131 -14.84 0.90 -7.01
CA ASP A 131 -15.63 0.56 -8.20
C ASP A 131 -16.38 1.79 -8.73
N THR A 132 -17.04 2.54 -7.83
CA THR A 132 -17.79 3.76 -8.16
C THR A 132 -16.89 4.85 -8.71
N PHE A 133 -15.75 5.09 -8.06
CA PHE A 133 -14.78 6.10 -8.49
C PHE A 133 -14.20 5.78 -9.87
N PHE A 134 -13.72 4.58 -10.08
CA PHE A 134 -13.16 4.19 -11.38
C PHE A 134 -14.21 4.08 -12.50
N ALA A 135 -15.47 3.75 -12.17
CA ALA A 135 -16.56 3.79 -13.14
C ALA A 135 -16.87 5.23 -13.59
N ARG A 136 -16.89 6.18 -12.65
CA ARG A 136 -17.10 7.61 -12.94
C ARG A 136 -16.00 8.20 -13.82
N HIS A 137 -14.76 7.79 -13.58
CA HIS A 137 -13.57 8.27 -14.29
C HIS A 137 -13.03 7.25 -15.30
N HIS A 138 -13.90 6.46 -15.93
CA HIS A 138 -13.53 5.33 -16.81
C HIS A 138 -12.67 5.73 -18.02
N ALA A 139 -12.73 6.99 -18.45
CA ALA A 139 -11.93 7.50 -19.58
C ALA A 139 -10.48 7.86 -19.21
N LEU A 140 -10.15 7.92 -17.92
CA LEU A 140 -8.81 8.26 -17.44
C LEU A 140 -7.97 7.01 -17.16
N PRO A 141 -6.64 7.07 -17.34
CA PRO A 141 -5.74 6.07 -16.79
C PRO A 141 -5.92 5.97 -15.27
N LYS A 142 -5.91 4.74 -14.74
CA LYS A 142 -6.21 4.46 -13.33
C LYS A 142 -4.95 4.20 -12.53
N LEU A 143 -4.85 4.83 -11.37
CA LEU A 143 -3.77 4.65 -10.39
C LEU A 143 -4.33 4.30 -9.03
N HIS A 144 -3.69 3.37 -8.30
CA HIS A 144 -3.95 3.14 -6.89
C HIS A 144 -2.64 2.93 -6.13
N TYR A 145 -2.27 3.90 -5.30
CA TYR A 145 -1.10 3.86 -4.42
C TYR A 145 -1.58 3.62 -2.99
N ASP A 146 -1.36 2.38 -2.52
CA ASP A 146 -1.75 1.92 -1.18
C ASP A 146 -0.54 2.07 -0.26
N LEU A 147 -0.59 3.06 0.63
CA LEU A 147 0.55 3.53 1.43
C LEU A 147 0.59 2.80 2.77
N HIS A 148 1.70 2.15 3.04
CA HIS A 148 1.98 1.36 4.22
C HIS A 148 3.34 1.69 4.84
N THR A 149 3.60 1.11 6.01
CA THR A 149 4.92 1.02 6.63
C THR A 149 5.16 -0.41 7.14
N ALA A 150 6.41 -0.84 7.15
CA ALA A 150 6.79 -2.17 7.59
C ALA A 150 7.02 -2.23 9.10
N ILE A 151 6.54 -3.29 9.76
CA ILE A 151 6.82 -3.55 11.18
C ILE A 151 8.31 -3.86 11.36
N ARG A 152 8.89 -4.56 10.42
CA ARG A 152 10.26 -5.08 10.47
C ARG A 152 11.23 -4.15 9.73
N GLY A 153 12.48 -4.09 10.20
CA GLY A 153 13.56 -3.45 9.46
C GLY A 153 13.73 -4.04 8.05
N SER A 154 14.32 -3.28 7.15
CA SER A 154 14.52 -3.69 5.77
C SER A 154 15.87 -3.19 5.26
N LEU A 155 16.58 -3.99 4.46
CA LEU A 155 17.78 -3.56 3.75
C LEU A 155 17.46 -2.50 2.70
N TYR A 156 16.24 -2.52 2.15
CA TYR A 156 15.67 -1.47 1.34
C TYR A 156 14.59 -0.77 2.17
N THR A 157 14.92 0.35 2.78
CA THR A 157 14.04 1.04 3.74
C THR A 157 12.69 1.38 3.15
N ARG A 158 12.66 1.77 1.87
CA ARG A 158 11.44 2.04 1.10
C ARG A 158 11.39 1.14 -0.12
N PHE A 159 10.31 0.41 -0.24
CA PHE A 159 10.10 -0.48 -1.38
C PHE A 159 8.61 -0.59 -1.73
N VAL A 160 8.32 -1.11 -2.90
CA VAL A 160 6.95 -1.38 -3.33
C VAL A 160 6.73 -2.86 -3.55
N VAL A 161 5.52 -3.30 -3.24
CA VAL A 161 5.01 -4.61 -3.64
C VAL A 161 4.11 -4.40 -4.86
N GLU A 162 4.51 -4.97 -5.99
CA GLU A 162 3.67 -5.04 -7.18
C GLU A 162 2.76 -6.26 -7.07
N PRO A 163 1.43 -6.06 -7.03
CA PRO A 163 0.48 -7.17 -7.02
C PRO A 163 0.56 -8.00 -8.31
N TYR A 164 0.31 -9.28 -8.19
CA TYR A 164 0.17 -10.16 -9.36
C TYR A 164 -0.98 -9.71 -10.27
N ALA A 165 -0.72 -9.60 -11.55
CA ALA A 165 -1.73 -9.40 -12.59
C ALA A 165 -1.19 -9.83 -13.95
N LEU A 166 -2.10 -10.08 -14.90
CA LEU A 166 -1.75 -10.34 -16.29
C LEU A 166 -1.42 -9.04 -17.06
N SER A 167 -1.87 -7.88 -16.57
CA SER A 167 -1.53 -6.57 -17.14
C SER A 167 -0.13 -6.14 -16.75
N ALA A 168 0.67 -5.74 -17.72
CA ALA A 168 2.01 -5.21 -17.45
C ALA A 168 1.96 -3.85 -16.75
N THR A 169 2.94 -3.61 -15.90
CA THR A 169 3.21 -2.27 -15.36
C THR A 169 3.93 -1.45 -16.42
N LYS A 170 3.51 -0.21 -16.59
CA LYS A 170 4.08 0.71 -17.56
C LYS A 170 5.47 1.19 -17.10
N VAL A 171 6.37 1.40 -18.07
CA VAL A 171 7.77 1.79 -17.78
C VAL A 171 7.85 3.10 -16.99
N GLU A 172 7.00 4.07 -17.30
CA GLU A 172 6.96 5.34 -16.57
C GLU A 172 6.68 5.16 -15.06
N GLN A 173 5.95 4.12 -14.66
CA GLN A 173 5.72 3.84 -13.23
C GLN A 173 7.04 3.55 -12.51
N TRP A 174 7.92 2.76 -13.11
CA TRP A 174 9.23 2.47 -12.52
C TRP A 174 10.08 3.73 -12.35
N GLN A 175 10.02 4.64 -13.32
CA GLN A 175 10.76 5.90 -13.28
C GLN A 175 10.22 6.85 -12.21
N TRP A 176 8.89 6.89 -12.02
CA TRP A 176 8.24 7.68 -10.95
C TRP A 176 8.55 7.11 -9.57
N LEU A 177 8.49 5.77 -9.43
CA LEU A 177 8.82 5.10 -8.18
C LEU A 177 10.28 5.33 -7.77
N ALA A 178 11.22 5.24 -8.72
CA ALA A 178 12.62 5.55 -8.49
C ALA A 178 12.82 7.02 -8.06
N ALA A 179 12.08 7.96 -8.66
CA ALA A 179 12.11 9.37 -8.27
C ALA A 179 11.50 9.63 -6.89
N ALA A 180 10.51 8.82 -6.48
CA ALA A 180 9.92 8.84 -5.14
C ALA A 180 10.79 8.12 -4.07
N ASP A 181 12.04 7.80 -4.44
CA ASP A 181 13.03 7.15 -3.58
C ASP A 181 12.65 5.73 -3.13
N MET A 182 11.89 5.01 -3.98
CA MET A 182 11.74 3.58 -3.80
C MET A 182 13.03 2.88 -4.20
N GLN A 183 13.49 1.95 -3.37
CA GLN A 183 14.80 1.30 -3.47
C GLN A 183 14.68 -0.13 -4.02
N ALA A 184 13.50 -0.74 -3.85
CA ALA A 184 13.25 -2.08 -4.38
C ALA A 184 11.81 -2.28 -4.82
N VAL A 185 11.60 -3.26 -5.69
CA VAL A 185 10.31 -3.74 -6.16
C VAL A 185 10.20 -5.23 -5.88
N LEU A 186 9.12 -5.65 -5.23
CA LEU A 186 8.78 -7.05 -4.98
C LEU A 186 7.60 -7.46 -5.87
N HIS A 187 7.82 -8.28 -6.88
CA HIS A 187 6.76 -8.82 -7.72
C HIS A 187 6.11 -10.03 -7.07
N GLN A 188 4.80 -9.97 -6.87
CA GLN A 188 3.99 -11.08 -6.41
C GLN A 188 3.77 -12.10 -7.53
N HIS A 189 3.66 -13.38 -7.17
CA HIS A 189 3.52 -14.50 -8.12
C HIS A 189 2.10 -15.05 -8.19
N GLN A 190 1.22 -14.64 -7.26
CA GLN A 190 -0.18 -15.07 -7.17
C GLN A 190 -1.06 -14.00 -6.51
N HIS A 191 -2.37 -14.21 -6.55
CA HIS A 191 -3.36 -13.32 -5.95
C HIS A 191 -3.12 -13.18 -4.43
N SER A 192 -2.99 -11.95 -3.96
CA SER A 192 -2.71 -11.62 -2.55
C SER A 192 -3.91 -11.02 -1.82
N TRP A 193 -4.98 -10.67 -2.54
CA TRP A 193 -6.22 -10.06 -2.03
C TRP A 193 -5.97 -8.82 -1.17
N THR A 194 -4.88 -8.08 -1.47
CA THR A 194 -4.57 -6.77 -0.90
C THR A 194 -5.38 -5.68 -1.58
N PHE A 195 -5.43 -4.49 -1.00
CA PHE A 195 -6.21 -3.39 -1.56
C PHE A 195 -5.67 -2.93 -2.92
N SER A 196 -4.36 -2.79 -3.04
CA SER A 196 -3.72 -2.52 -4.34
C SER A 196 -3.97 -3.64 -5.37
N HIS A 197 -3.98 -4.92 -4.93
CA HIS A 197 -4.30 -6.05 -5.80
C HIS A 197 -5.72 -5.95 -6.37
N TYR A 198 -6.71 -5.54 -5.55
CA TYR A 198 -8.09 -5.34 -6.01
C TYR A 198 -8.14 -4.40 -7.21
N SER A 199 -7.53 -3.24 -7.09
CA SER A 199 -7.53 -2.24 -8.17
C SER A 199 -6.75 -2.71 -9.40
N LYS A 200 -5.62 -3.41 -9.22
CA LYS A 200 -4.84 -3.95 -10.35
C LYS A 200 -5.59 -5.06 -11.05
N HIS A 201 -6.20 -5.98 -10.32
CA HIS A 201 -6.88 -7.16 -10.84
C HIS A 201 -8.21 -6.82 -11.53
N TYR A 202 -9.10 -6.08 -10.84
CA TYR A 202 -10.46 -5.83 -11.34
C TYR A 202 -10.59 -4.59 -12.22
N HIS A 203 -9.70 -3.61 -12.05
CA HIS A 203 -9.77 -2.32 -12.77
C HIS A 203 -8.61 -2.07 -13.73
N HIS A 204 -7.63 -2.97 -13.78
CA HIS A 204 -6.40 -2.81 -14.59
C HIS A 204 -5.65 -1.52 -14.24
N ALA A 205 -5.76 -1.05 -13.00
CA ALA A 205 -5.06 0.12 -12.52
C ALA A 205 -3.55 -0.15 -12.41
N GLN A 206 -2.72 0.88 -12.62
CA GLN A 206 -1.34 0.85 -12.15
C GLN A 206 -1.40 0.97 -10.62
N ALA A 207 -1.17 -0.14 -9.92
CA ALA A 207 -1.42 -0.22 -8.49
C ALA A 207 -0.28 -0.92 -7.75
N PHE A 208 0.09 -0.37 -6.59
CA PHE A 208 1.20 -0.84 -5.77
C PHE A 208 0.88 -0.68 -4.28
N THR A 209 1.42 -1.59 -3.46
CA THR A 209 1.53 -1.37 -2.02
C THR A 209 2.91 -0.77 -1.74
N PHE A 210 2.95 0.40 -1.13
CA PHE A 210 4.17 1.11 -0.77
C PHE A 210 4.55 0.81 0.68
N GLU A 211 5.76 0.39 0.93
CA GLU A 211 6.36 0.27 2.24
C GLU A 211 7.30 1.45 2.46
N LEU A 212 6.84 2.47 3.20
CA LEU A 212 7.48 3.79 3.29
C LEU A 212 8.47 3.94 4.45
N GLY A 213 8.90 2.84 5.03
CA GLY A 213 9.80 2.81 6.17
C GLY A 213 9.24 2.00 7.33
N ARG A 214 9.77 2.22 8.53
CA ARG A 214 9.36 1.48 9.72
C ARG A 214 8.17 2.15 10.40
N VAL A 215 7.28 1.35 10.97
CA VAL A 215 6.17 1.80 11.83
C VAL A 215 6.70 2.64 13.00
N ALA A 216 6.08 3.80 13.22
CA ALA A 216 6.27 4.65 14.39
C ALA A 216 4.92 5.26 14.81
N PRO A 217 4.77 5.79 16.03
CA PRO A 217 3.60 6.54 16.46
C PRO A 217 3.41 7.85 15.67
N PHE A 218 2.21 8.43 15.73
CA PHE A 218 1.97 9.77 15.20
C PHE A 218 2.95 10.80 15.79
N GLY A 219 3.49 11.66 14.93
CA GLY A 219 4.44 12.70 15.29
C GLY A 219 5.89 12.24 15.51
N GLU A 220 6.15 10.92 15.42
CA GLU A 220 7.50 10.35 15.55
C GLU A 220 8.06 9.85 14.21
N ASN A 221 7.29 9.99 13.12
CA ASN A 221 7.71 9.57 11.79
C ASN A 221 8.71 10.57 11.18
N ASP A 222 9.71 10.07 10.45
CA ASP A 222 10.62 10.90 9.66
C ASP A 222 9.94 11.37 8.36
N MET A 223 9.10 12.41 8.48
CA MET A 223 8.36 12.96 7.35
C MET A 223 9.28 13.61 6.30
N ALA A 224 10.47 14.08 6.70
CA ALA A 224 11.44 14.64 5.76
C ALA A 224 11.94 13.58 4.76
N ALA A 225 12.10 12.34 5.22
CA ALA A 225 12.46 11.22 4.33
C ALA A 225 11.35 10.85 3.34
N LEU A 226 10.10 11.29 3.56
CA LEU A 226 8.96 11.05 2.68
C LEU A 226 8.69 12.20 1.69
N ALA A 227 9.48 13.26 1.70
CA ALA A 227 9.33 14.40 0.78
C ALA A 227 9.31 13.99 -0.72
N PRO A 228 10.12 13.01 -1.19
CA PRO A 228 10.02 12.54 -2.58
C PRO A 228 8.67 11.89 -2.89
N MET A 229 8.08 11.15 -1.94
CA MET A 229 6.74 10.56 -2.10
C MET A 229 5.66 11.64 -2.11
N LEU A 230 5.74 12.65 -1.24
CA LEU A 230 4.85 13.81 -1.25
C LEU A 230 4.89 14.52 -2.61
N THR A 231 6.08 14.66 -3.19
CA THR A 231 6.25 15.27 -4.52
C THR A 231 5.56 14.44 -5.61
N LEU A 232 5.66 13.11 -5.55
CA LEU A 232 4.98 12.22 -6.49
C LEU A 232 3.44 12.35 -6.38
N LEU A 233 2.88 12.27 -5.17
CA LEU A 233 1.43 12.44 -4.95
C LEU A 233 0.95 13.81 -5.42
N SER A 234 1.74 14.85 -5.16
CA SER A 234 1.42 16.23 -5.56
C SER A 234 1.38 16.38 -7.08
N ALA A 235 2.37 15.86 -7.81
CA ALA A 235 2.39 15.93 -9.27
C ALA A 235 1.21 15.17 -9.89
N LEU A 236 0.93 13.96 -9.42
CA LEU A 236 -0.21 13.15 -9.90
C LEU A 236 -1.54 13.84 -9.67
N SER A 237 -1.75 14.38 -8.47
CA SER A 237 -3.00 15.09 -8.14
C SER A 237 -3.14 16.44 -8.86
N ALA A 238 -2.02 17.09 -9.19
CA ALA A 238 -2.02 18.27 -10.04
C ALA A 238 -2.30 17.95 -11.53
N GLY A 239 -2.31 16.66 -11.91
CA GLY A 239 -2.41 16.24 -13.32
C GLY A 239 -1.17 16.62 -14.11
N GLU A 240 -0.03 16.69 -13.44
CA GLU A 240 1.30 16.98 -14.00
C GLU A 240 2.10 15.68 -14.12
N GLU A 241 3.11 15.71 -15.00
CA GLU A 241 4.02 14.58 -15.11
C GLU A 241 4.93 14.54 -13.87
N PRO A 242 4.96 13.39 -13.14
CA PRO A 242 5.83 13.25 -12.00
C PRO A 242 7.31 13.31 -12.35
N PRO A 243 8.18 13.66 -11.38
CA PRO A 243 9.63 13.52 -11.56
C PRO A 243 10.01 12.09 -11.94
N GLN A 244 11.07 11.95 -12.72
CA GLN A 244 11.56 10.68 -13.22
C GLN A 244 13.02 10.47 -12.85
N LYS A 245 13.36 9.21 -12.51
CA LYS A 245 14.74 8.74 -12.37
C LYS A 245 14.89 7.39 -13.08
N PRO A 246 16.12 7.01 -13.51
CA PRO A 246 16.35 5.70 -14.09
C PRO A 246 15.90 4.57 -13.12
N SER A 247 15.12 3.63 -13.64
CA SER A 247 14.58 2.51 -12.84
C SER A 247 15.67 1.53 -12.40
N GLU A 248 16.82 1.52 -13.05
CA GLU A 248 18.01 0.72 -12.73
C GLU A 248 18.61 1.07 -11.36
N THR A 249 18.19 2.20 -10.77
CA THR A 249 18.55 2.55 -9.38
C THR A 249 17.83 1.71 -8.33
N MET A 250 16.78 0.99 -8.73
CA MET A 250 16.01 0.08 -7.85
C MET A 250 16.45 -1.37 -8.04
N ALA A 251 16.39 -2.15 -6.97
CA ALA A 251 16.52 -3.59 -7.02
C ALA A 251 15.17 -4.25 -7.30
N PHE A 252 15.12 -5.23 -8.20
CA PHE A 252 13.89 -5.95 -8.53
C PHE A 252 13.98 -7.39 -8.04
N PHE A 253 12.94 -7.83 -7.36
CA PHE A 253 12.80 -9.18 -6.83
C PHE A 253 11.47 -9.78 -7.23
N LYS A 254 11.44 -11.10 -7.41
CA LYS A 254 10.18 -11.85 -7.55
C LYS A 254 10.11 -12.98 -6.54
N VAL A 255 8.89 -13.25 -6.08
CA VAL A 255 8.64 -14.38 -5.19
C VAL A 255 8.95 -15.70 -5.90
N LYS A 256 9.68 -16.57 -5.22
CA LYS A 256 10.02 -17.93 -5.65
C LYS A 256 9.30 -18.98 -4.82
N HIS A 257 9.24 -18.80 -3.50
CA HIS A 257 8.58 -19.70 -2.58
C HIS A 257 7.87 -18.95 -1.48
N GLU A 258 6.87 -19.58 -0.89
CA GLU A 258 6.24 -19.16 0.35
C GLU A 258 6.57 -20.19 1.44
N LEU A 259 7.09 -19.74 2.57
CA LEU A 259 7.18 -20.56 3.76
C LEU A 259 5.84 -20.54 4.49
N MET A 260 5.15 -21.66 4.51
CA MET A 260 3.86 -21.81 5.19
C MET A 260 4.08 -22.49 6.55
N ARG A 261 3.46 -21.98 7.61
CA ARG A 261 3.39 -22.70 8.86
C ARG A 261 2.32 -23.78 8.76
N GLN A 262 2.73 -25.07 8.75
CA GLN A 262 1.80 -26.20 8.65
C GLN A 262 1.62 -26.98 9.96
N ALA A 263 2.50 -26.76 10.95
CA ALA A 263 2.44 -27.43 12.23
C ALA A 263 2.65 -26.47 13.41
N GLU A 264 2.27 -26.93 14.62
CA GLU A 264 2.67 -26.23 15.85
C GLU A 264 4.18 -26.20 16.02
N ALA A 265 4.84 -27.30 15.70
CA ALA A 265 6.30 -27.43 15.68
C ALA A 265 6.90 -26.78 14.42
N PHE A 266 6.68 -25.47 14.28
CA PHE A 266 7.25 -24.64 13.23
C PHE A 266 8.25 -23.63 13.83
N SER A 267 9.38 -23.44 13.16
CA SER A 267 10.34 -22.39 13.49
C SER A 267 11.04 -21.86 12.23
N LEU A 268 11.35 -20.57 12.22
CA LEU A 268 12.34 -20.00 11.33
C LEU A 268 13.73 -20.26 11.91
N CYS A 269 14.72 -20.56 11.05
CA CYS A 269 16.10 -20.92 11.46
C CYS A 269 17.05 -19.70 11.43
N PHE A 270 16.51 -18.50 11.55
CA PHE A 270 17.24 -17.24 11.63
C PHE A 270 16.58 -16.33 12.67
N ASP A 271 17.26 -15.27 13.09
CA ASP A 271 16.82 -14.39 14.16
C ASP A 271 15.52 -13.65 13.80
N ASP A 272 14.67 -13.41 14.80
CA ASP A 272 13.36 -12.75 14.62
C ASP A 272 13.46 -11.33 14.10
N ASP A 273 14.59 -10.65 14.25
CA ASP A 273 14.84 -9.28 13.80
C ASP A 273 15.55 -9.19 12.44
N VAL A 274 15.76 -10.32 11.76
CA VAL A 274 16.35 -10.35 10.40
C VAL A 274 15.59 -9.36 9.50
N PRO A 275 16.31 -8.40 8.88
CA PRO A 275 15.67 -7.41 7.99
C PRO A 275 15.08 -8.06 6.74
N ASN A 276 14.01 -7.45 6.20
CA ASN A 276 13.53 -7.79 4.87
C ASN A 276 14.65 -7.69 3.85
N PHE A 277 14.65 -8.60 2.87
CA PHE A 277 15.63 -8.79 1.81
C PHE A 277 16.99 -9.32 2.28
N SER A 278 17.12 -9.78 3.53
CA SER A 278 18.34 -10.51 3.95
C SER A 278 18.54 -11.74 3.09
N ARG A 279 19.80 -11.90 2.62
CA ARG A 279 20.21 -12.96 1.70
C ARG A 279 20.70 -14.18 2.44
N PHE A 280 20.33 -15.36 1.95
CA PHE A 280 20.74 -16.67 2.45
C PHE A 280 21.32 -17.51 1.32
N GLU A 281 22.48 -18.12 1.58
CA GLU A 281 23.23 -18.91 0.61
C GLU A 281 22.70 -20.35 0.49
N PRO A 282 22.98 -21.04 -0.62
CA PRO A 282 22.69 -22.49 -0.75
C PRO A 282 23.19 -23.29 0.41
N GLY A 283 22.40 -24.27 0.85
CA GLY A 283 22.69 -25.11 2.03
C GLY A 283 22.20 -24.54 3.36
N THR A 284 21.73 -23.28 3.39
CA THR A 284 21.16 -22.67 4.61
C THR A 284 19.75 -23.21 4.86
N CYS A 285 19.49 -23.74 6.05
CA CYS A 285 18.15 -24.08 6.52
C CYS A 285 17.42 -22.79 6.92
N LEU A 286 16.26 -22.52 6.32
CA LEU A 286 15.46 -21.30 6.60
C LEU A 286 14.29 -21.57 7.53
N ALA A 287 13.71 -22.75 7.49
CA ALA A 287 12.58 -23.12 8.33
C ALA A 287 12.59 -24.62 8.65
N LYS A 288 11.99 -24.97 9.78
CA LYS A 288 11.67 -26.34 10.18
C LYS A 288 10.18 -26.42 10.48
N ASP A 289 9.51 -27.42 9.93
CA ASP A 289 8.09 -27.66 10.15
C ASP A 289 7.83 -29.14 10.38
N GLY A 290 7.06 -29.47 11.41
CA GLY A 290 6.78 -30.88 11.78
C GLY A 290 6.00 -31.68 10.74
N VAL A 291 5.36 -30.99 9.78
CA VAL A 291 4.57 -31.60 8.68
C VAL A 291 5.26 -31.41 7.34
N ALA A 292 5.66 -30.20 7.00
CA ALA A 292 6.30 -29.90 5.71
C ALA A 292 7.81 -30.27 5.66
N GLY A 293 8.44 -30.50 6.83
CA GLY A 293 9.87 -30.75 6.92
C GLY A 293 10.73 -29.48 6.91
N ASP A 294 12.02 -29.66 6.70
CA ASP A 294 13.00 -28.59 6.67
C ASP A 294 13.03 -27.92 5.29
N PHE A 295 12.99 -26.59 5.26
CA PHE A 295 13.25 -25.82 4.04
C PHE A 295 14.71 -25.38 4.01
N VAL A 296 15.46 -25.89 3.04
CA VAL A 296 16.87 -25.57 2.81
C VAL A 296 17.00 -24.86 1.47
N VAL A 297 17.78 -23.76 1.42
CA VAL A 297 18.09 -23.07 0.16
C VAL A 297 18.87 -24.03 -0.74
N GLU A 298 18.38 -24.26 -1.95
CA GLU A 298 18.97 -25.24 -2.87
C GLU A 298 20.16 -24.65 -3.66
N GLU A 299 19.94 -24.30 -4.94
CA GLU A 299 21.03 -23.97 -5.88
C GLU A 299 21.38 -22.48 -5.91
N THR A 300 20.39 -21.61 -5.70
CA THR A 300 20.56 -20.15 -5.84
C THR A 300 20.21 -19.44 -4.54
N PRO A 301 20.94 -18.39 -4.17
CA PRO A 301 20.63 -17.60 -2.99
C PRO A 301 19.20 -17.07 -3.02
N LEU A 302 18.54 -17.09 -1.86
CA LEU A 302 17.23 -16.53 -1.65
C LEU A 302 17.28 -15.38 -0.66
N HIS A 303 16.35 -14.44 -0.80
CA HIS A 303 16.17 -13.34 0.15
C HIS A 303 14.84 -13.52 0.86
N VAL A 304 14.80 -13.24 2.17
CA VAL A 304 13.58 -13.35 2.97
C VAL A 304 12.84 -12.01 3.02
N VAL A 305 11.51 -12.03 2.87
CA VAL A 305 10.66 -10.83 3.01
C VAL A 305 9.44 -11.17 3.87
N PHE A 306 9.07 -10.25 4.76
CA PHE A 306 7.95 -10.38 5.70
C PHE A 306 8.00 -11.65 6.58
N PRO A 307 9.15 -12.01 7.19
CA PRO A 307 9.21 -13.19 8.05
C PRO A 307 8.42 -12.97 9.35
N ASN A 308 7.62 -13.99 9.73
CA ASN A 308 6.88 -14.04 10.99
C ASN A 308 6.62 -15.50 11.36
N ALA A 309 7.33 -16.04 12.35
CA ALA A 309 7.16 -17.41 12.82
C ALA A 309 5.85 -17.62 13.60
N HIS A 310 5.21 -16.56 14.07
CA HIS A 310 4.04 -16.60 14.97
C HIS A 310 2.69 -16.48 14.24
N VAL A 311 2.69 -16.66 12.91
CA VAL A 311 1.44 -16.71 12.14
C VAL A 311 0.60 -17.94 12.52
N GLU A 312 -0.68 -17.95 12.22
CA GLU A 312 -1.56 -19.11 12.42
C GLU A 312 -1.13 -20.30 11.55
N ILE A 313 -1.50 -21.51 11.97
CA ILE A 313 -1.31 -22.72 11.15
C ILE A 313 -2.10 -22.54 9.85
N GLY A 314 -1.47 -22.87 8.74
CA GLY A 314 -1.99 -22.63 7.39
C GLY A 314 -1.68 -21.24 6.82
N ALA A 315 -1.13 -20.32 7.63
CA ALA A 315 -0.74 -18.99 7.16
C ALA A 315 0.74 -18.94 6.71
N ARG A 316 1.02 -17.93 5.87
CA ARG A 316 2.36 -17.70 5.33
C ARG A 316 3.28 -17.06 6.37
N ALA A 317 4.37 -17.77 6.68
CA ALA A 317 5.40 -17.32 7.61
C ALA A 317 6.49 -16.44 6.96
N ALA A 318 6.77 -16.59 5.67
CA ALA A 318 7.69 -15.71 4.94
C ALA A 318 7.50 -15.83 3.43
N LEU A 319 7.97 -14.81 2.69
CA LEU A 319 8.24 -14.87 1.27
C LEU A 319 9.73 -15.09 1.04
N LEU A 320 10.08 -15.99 0.13
CA LEU A 320 11.42 -16.17 -0.36
C LEU A 320 11.52 -15.67 -1.79
N VAL A 321 12.40 -14.73 -2.02
CA VAL A 321 12.47 -13.97 -3.26
C VAL A 321 13.87 -14.06 -3.88
N ALA A 322 13.96 -13.93 -5.18
CA ALA A 322 15.23 -13.86 -5.89
C ALA A 322 15.28 -12.60 -6.78
N PRO A 323 16.49 -12.08 -7.06
CA PRO A 323 16.67 -10.98 -8.01
C PRO A 323 15.99 -11.30 -9.35
N TYR A 324 15.42 -10.26 -9.95
CA TYR A 324 14.65 -10.34 -11.18
C TYR A 324 14.87 -9.07 -12.00
N GLN A 325 14.88 -9.18 -13.32
CA GLN A 325 14.85 -8.03 -14.21
C GLN A 325 13.49 -8.00 -14.91
N PRO A 326 12.71 -6.92 -14.72
CA PRO A 326 11.48 -6.72 -15.49
C PRO A 326 11.82 -6.64 -16.97
N ALA A 327 10.95 -7.18 -17.82
CA ALA A 327 11.10 -7.16 -19.27
C ALA A 327 10.83 -5.78 -19.84
#